data_ac2acdd76df3be9560a4d63cddc60998
#
_entry.id   ac2acdd76df3be9560a4d63cddc60998
#
_cell.length_a   1.000
_cell.length_b   1.000
_cell.length_c   1.000
_cell.angle_alpha   90.00
_cell.angle_beta   90.00
_cell.angle_gamma   90.00
#
_symmetry.space_group_name_H-M   'P 1'
#
loop_
_entity.id
_entity.type
_entity.pdbx_description
1 polymer ?
#
loop_
_entity_poly.entity_id
_entity_poly.type
_entity_poly.pdbx_seq_one_letter_code
_entity_poly.pdbx_strand_id
1 'polypeptide(L)'
;MLTAVTGINWGDEGKGRVIDLLAEQADIVVRYQGGNNAGHTVVVGRDKYVLNLLPSGILHPDVTCVLGDGMVIDLEHLTKEIEALRGKGIPITPENLKLSKRATISMPWHRVQDELEEARLEKDGSAFGSTRRGIAYAYSDKYRKKTLRLGDLLHLNEGYIHNRLHMMLDAKNMELSGCYHQEPMSYPALLSWCENQAAAFSAYICDTGAFLRDALADHKKVLLEAQLGAMRDIDYGIFPYTSSSSTISAYGPIGAGIPGAPLSHVVGVLKAYSTCVGAGPFTAEKAMSESWKDDLRRAGNEYGAATGRPRRVGPFDAVASRYGLQCQNADRIALTKLDVLSSMKEIPIITEYLQHTKHIKDFDPTDNMDNLLPVIDIVPGWQQDISHCRSYDELPDNAKRYIETIEKLLGHEIQFISVGAERNQYLTKGEWL
;
A
#
# COMPACT_ATOMS: atom_id res chain seq x y z
N MET A 1 -9.04 -17.68 -10.99
CA MET A 1 -8.84 -16.31 -11.53
C MET A 1 -7.90 -15.56 -10.60
N LEU A 2 -6.92 -14.83 -11.11
CA LEU A 2 -5.93 -14.07 -10.32
C LEU A 2 -6.02 -12.59 -10.66
N THR A 3 -6.46 -11.75 -9.73
CA THR A 3 -6.64 -10.30 -9.93
C THR A 3 -5.73 -9.51 -8.97
N ALA A 4 -4.98 -8.55 -9.49
CA ALA A 4 -4.19 -7.64 -8.66
C ALA A 4 -4.92 -6.30 -8.46
N VAL A 5 -4.91 -5.77 -7.24
CA VAL A 5 -5.44 -4.44 -6.91
C VAL A 5 -4.28 -3.57 -6.45
N THR A 6 -3.97 -2.55 -7.24
CA THR A 6 -2.77 -1.73 -7.10
C THR A 6 -3.08 -0.24 -7.03
N GLY A 7 -2.19 0.54 -6.41
CA GLY A 7 -2.27 1.99 -6.41
C GLY A 7 -1.57 2.59 -7.62
N ILE A 8 -2.19 3.57 -8.25
CA ILE A 8 -1.65 4.21 -9.43
C ILE A 8 -0.64 5.32 -9.08
N ASN A 9 -0.89 6.05 -8.00
CA ASN A 9 -0.10 7.24 -7.67
C ASN A 9 0.83 7.02 -6.45
N TRP A 10 0.70 7.85 -5.43
CA TRP A 10 1.60 7.87 -4.25
C TRP A 10 1.15 6.98 -3.08
N GLY A 11 0.06 6.25 -3.22
CA GLY A 11 -0.59 5.53 -2.13
C GLY A 11 -1.81 6.29 -1.59
N ASP A 12 -2.51 5.69 -0.63
CA ASP A 12 -3.73 6.23 -0.02
C ASP A 12 -4.88 6.51 -1.00
N GLU A 13 -4.89 5.82 -2.16
CA GLU A 13 -5.96 5.92 -3.15
C GLU A 13 -7.28 5.26 -2.71
N GLY A 14 -7.30 4.57 -1.57
CA GLY A 14 -8.49 3.86 -1.07
C GLY A 14 -8.58 2.40 -1.52
N LYS A 15 -7.43 1.76 -1.82
CA LYS A 15 -7.33 0.34 -2.21
C LYS A 15 -8.02 -0.60 -1.23
N GLY A 16 -7.85 -0.40 0.06
CA GLY A 16 -8.47 -1.26 1.09
C GLY A 16 -9.98 -1.38 0.92
N ARG A 17 -10.66 -0.30 0.54
CA ARG A 17 -12.10 -0.32 0.24
C ARG A 17 -12.42 -1.12 -1.02
N VAL A 18 -11.66 -0.92 -2.09
CA VAL A 18 -11.87 -1.66 -3.34
C VAL A 18 -11.65 -3.15 -3.12
N ILE A 19 -10.62 -3.51 -2.35
CA ILE A 19 -10.36 -4.90 -1.99
C ILE A 19 -11.45 -5.47 -1.10
N ASP A 20 -11.92 -4.73 -0.11
CA ASP A 20 -13.01 -5.16 0.78
C ASP A 20 -14.28 -5.50 -0.03
N LEU A 21 -14.62 -4.68 -1.02
CA LEU A 21 -15.74 -4.93 -1.91
C LEU A 21 -15.52 -6.17 -2.81
N LEU A 22 -14.33 -6.31 -3.38
CA LEU A 22 -13.99 -7.45 -4.23
C LEU A 22 -13.85 -8.75 -3.42
N ALA A 23 -13.49 -8.64 -2.14
CA ALA A 23 -13.36 -9.79 -1.23
C ALA A 23 -14.71 -10.50 -0.98
N GLU A 24 -15.85 -9.82 -1.14
CA GLU A 24 -17.18 -10.48 -1.07
C GLU A 24 -17.35 -11.62 -2.09
N GLN A 25 -16.59 -11.57 -3.17
CA GLN A 25 -16.63 -12.58 -4.24
C GLN A 25 -15.32 -13.36 -4.39
N ALA A 26 -14.34 -13.11 -3.53
CA ALA A 26 -13.05 -13.77 -3.55
C ALA A 26 -12.99 -14.95 -2.58
N ASP A 27 -12.23 -15.97 -2.94
CA ASP A 27 -11.91 -17.08 -2.03
C ASP A 27 -10.67 -16.78 -1.18
N ILE A 28 -9.72 -16.02 -1.76
CA ILE A 28 -8.42 -15.77 -1.13
C ILE A 28 -7.97 -14.33 -1.38
N VAL A 29 -7.44 -13.67 -0.33
CA VAL A 29 -6.76 -12.35 -0.45
C VAL A 29 -5.32 -12.46 0.02
N VAL A 30 -4.38 -12.03 -0.82
CA VAL A 30 -2.94 -12.16 -0.60
C VAL A 30 -2.27 -10.80 -0.53
N ARG A 31 -1.61 -10.48 0.57
CA ARG A 31 -0.63 -9.39 0.63
C ARG A 31 0.70 -9.92 0.08
N TYR A 32 1.24 -9.30 -0.95
CA TYR A 32 2.38 -9.84 -1.67
C TYR A 32 3.70 -9.07 -1.49
N GLN A 33 3.67 -7.88 -0.88
CA GLN A 33 4.85 -7.04 -0.68
C GLN A 33 4.68 -6.06 0.49
N GLY A 34 5.77 -5.43 0.91
CA GLY A 34 5.79 -4.46 2.01
C GLY A 34 5.75 -5.13 3.38
N GLY A 35 5.28 -4.43 4.37
CA GLY A 35 5.20 -4.86 5.77
C GLY A 35 4.14 -4.04 6.51
N ASN A 36 4.40 -3.72 7.79
CA ASN A 36 3.50 -2.95 8.64
C ASN A 36 3.58 -1.41 8.43
N ASN A 37 4.20 -0.97 7.35
CA ASN A 37 4.31 0.46 6.97
C ASN A 37 3.06 1.02 6.27
N ALA A 38 2.16 0.16 5.79
CA ALA A 38 0.87 0.58 5.23
C ALA A 38 -0.24 0.60 6.28
N GLY A 39 -1.26 1.41 6.05
CA GLY A 39 -2.48 1.43 6.85
C GLY A 39 -3.69 1.40 5.92
N HIS A 40 -4.33 0.24 5.78
CA HIS A 40 -5.58 0.10 5.04
C HIS A 40 -6.74 0.32 5.99
N THR A 41 -7.53 1.34 5.73
CA THR A 41 -8.74 1.61 6.53
C THR A 41 -9.95 1.04 5.82
N VAL A 42 -10.67 0.17 6.51
CA VAL A 42 -11.94 -0.40 6.07
C VAL A 42 -13.01 -0.02 7.09
N VAL A 43 -14.19 0.37 6.60
CA VAL A 43 -15.34 0.71 7.44
C VAL A 43 -16.44 -0.31 7.18
N VAL A 44 -16.83 -1.03 8.22
CA VAL A 44 -17.92 -2.01 8.19
C VAL A 44 -19.01 -1.57 9.17
N GLY A 45 -20.12 -1.10 8.65
CA GLY A 45 -21.17 -0.51 9.48
C GLY A 45 -20.66 0.73 10.22
N ARG A 46 -20.63 0.69 11.57
CA ARG A 46 -20.13 1.77 12.43
C ARG A 46 -18.66 1.57 12.84
N ASP A 47 -18.09 0.42 12.56
CA ASP A 47 -16.75 0.07 13.01
C ASP A 47 -15.70 0.41 11.95
N LYS A 48 -14.63 1.02 12.43
CA LYS A 48 -13.45 1.34 11.63
C LYS A 48 -12.31 0.37 11.99
N TYR A 49 -11.77 -0.27 10.96
CA TYR A 49 -10.63 -1.18 11.05
C TYR A 49 -9.43 -0.57 10.34
N VAL A 50 -8.28 -0.57 11.00
CA VAL A 50 -7.01 -0.14 10.40
C VAL A 50 -6.10 -1.34 10.35
N LEU A 51 -5.85 -1.86 9.16
CA LEU A 51 -5.05 -3.05 8.90
C LEU A 51 -3.68 -2.64 8.38
N ASN A 52 -2.62 -3.19 8.97
CA ASN A 52 -1.24 -2.91 8.58
C ASN A 52 -0.60 -4.10 7.85
N LEU A 53 -0.62 -5.29 8.45
CA LEU A 53 -0.10 -6.54 7.88
C LEU A 53 -1.20 -7.42 7.31
N LEU A 54 -2.32 -7.54 8.03
CA LEU A 54 -3.41 -8.40 7.60
C LEU A 54 -4.08 -7.88 6.33
N PRO A 55 -4.41 -8.76 5.37
CA PRO A 55 -5.19 -8.39 4.18
C PRO A 55 -6.58 -7.91 4.56
N SER A 56 -7.16 -7.02 3.74
CA SER A 56 -8.52 -6.48 3.96
C SER A 56 -9.59 -7.57 3.94
N GLY A 57 -9.34 -8.69 3.25
CA GLY A 57 -10.21 -9.87 3.23
C GLY A 57 -10.43 -10.55 4.58
N ILE A 58 -9.61 -10.27 5.60
CA ILE A 58 -9.74 -10.88 6.94
C ILE A 58 -11.05 -10.52 7.65
N LEU A 59 -11.72 -9.47 7.17
CA LEU A 59 -13.03 -9.03 7.67
C LEU A 59 -14.20 -9.85 7.11
N HIS A 60 -13.93 -10.76 6.17
CA HIS A 60 -14.90 -11.67 5.55
C HIS A 60 -14.65 -13.09 6.05
N PRO A 61 -15.64 -13.74 6.69
CA PRO A 61 -15.44 -15.03 7.37
C PRO A 61 -15.08 -16.19 6.43
N ASP A 62 -15.51 -16.12 5.17
CA ASP A 62 -15.32 -17.17 4.17
C ASP A 62 -14.05 -16.97 3.33
N VAL A 63 -13.28 -15.92 3.59
CA VAL A 63 -12.07 -15.56 2.83
C VAL A 63 -10.82 -16.05 3.55
N THR A 64 -9.96 -16.79 2.85
CA THR A 64 -8.63 -17.11 3.36
C THR A 64 -7.66 -15.98 3.06
N CYS A 65 -6.94 -15.51 4.08
CA CYS A 65 -5.92 -14.47 3.95
C CYS A 65 -4.52 -15.05 3.93
N VAL A 66 -3.66 -14.49 3.09
CA VAL A 66 -2.27 -14.95 2.93
C VAL A 66 -1.30 -13.78 3.05
N LEU A 67 -0.26 -13.94 3.87
CA LEU A 67 0.92 -13.10 3.85
C LEU A 67 1.99 -13.80 3.00
N GLY A 68 2.26 -13.26 1.81
CA GLY A 68 3.05 -13.89 0.75
C GLY A 68 4.57 -13.80 0.93
N ASP A 69 5.29 -14.44 0.02
CA ASP A 69 6.75 -14.57 -0.01
C ASP A 69 7.51 -13.24 -0.03
N GLY A 70 6.92 -12.23 -0.67
CA GLY A 70 7.54 -10.91 -0.88
C GLY A 70 7.51 -10.01 0.34
N MET A 71 6.74 -10.33 1.37
CA MET A 71 6.56 -9.50 2.56
C MET A 71 7.76 -9.54 3.51
N VAL A 72 7.89 -8.47 4.30
CA VAL A 72 8.67 -8.44 5.54
C VAL A 72 7.69 -8.32 6.71
N ILE A 73 7.71 -9.28 7.63
CA ILE A 73 6.68 -9.45 8.64
C ILE A 73 7.25 -9.16 10.03
N ASP A 74 6.73 -8.11 10.66
CA ASP A 74 6.91 -7.80 12.07
C ASP A 74 5.92 -8.65 12.88
N LEU A 75 6.42 -9.72 13.50
CA LEU A 75 5.59 -10.69 14.22
C LEU A 75 4.98 -10.11 15.50
N GLU A 76 5.67 -9.20 16.18
CA GLU A 76 5.11 -8.52 17.36
C GLU A 76 3.94 -7.61 16.97
N HIS A 77 4.09 -6.89 15.85
CA HIS A 77 3.01 -6.08 15.33
C HIS A 77 1.83 -6.94 14.86
N LEU A 78 2.11 -8.06 14.19
CA LEU A 78 1.09 -9.01 13.74
C LEU A 78 0.30 -9.60 14.91
N THR A 79 0.98 -9.95 16.03
CA THR A 79 0.32 -10.40 17.27
C THR A 79 -0.69 -9.37 17.76
N LYS A 80 -0.26 -8.10 17.87
CA LYS A 80 -1.13 -6.99 18.33
C LYS A 80 -2.32 -6.77 17.41
N GLU A 81 -2.11 -6.87 16.10
CA GLU A 81 -3.17 -6.70 15.09
C GLU A 81 -4.19 -7.84 15.17
N ILE A 82 -3.73 -9.09 15.32
CA ILE A 82 -4.59 -10.28 15.52
C ILE A 82 -5.40 -10.14 16.82
N GLU A 83 -4.77 -9.78 17.92
CA GLU A 83 -5.44 -9.63 19.22
C GLU A 83 -6.51 -8.51 19.17
N ALA A 84 -6.20 -7.39 18.54
CA ALA A 84 -7.14 -6.29 18.38
C ALA A 84 -8.39 -6.69 17.57
N LEU A 85 -8.22 -7.48 16.52
CA LEU A 85 -9.34 -7.99 15.71
C LEU A 85 -10.15 -9.07 16.44
N ARG A 86 -9.48 -10.00 17.13
CA ARG A 86 -10.14 -11.00 17.98
C ARG A 86 -10.96 -10.33 19.10
N GLY A 87 -10.42 -9.26 19.69
CA GLY A 87 -11.14 -8.45 20.68
C GLY A 87 -12.41 -7.79 20.14
N LYS A 88 -12.52 -7.64 18.82
CA LYS A 88 -13.72 -7.18 18.12
C LYS A 88 -14.60 -8.30 17.57
N GLY A 89 -14.31 -9.55 17.94
CA GLY A 89 -15.10 -10.73 17.55
C GLY A 89 -14.77 -11.29 16.17
N ILE A 90 -13.67 -10.86 15.52
CA ILE A 90 -13.24 -11.43 14.24
C ILE A 90 -12.34 -12.63 14.51
N PRO A 91 -12.75 -13.86 14.11
CA PRO A 91 -11.94 -15.05 14.32
C PRO A 91 -10.74 -15.06 13.38
N ILE A 92 -9.53 -15.24 13.94
CA ILE A 92 -8.30 -15.41 13.16
C ILE A 92 -7.63 -16.69 13.61
N THR A 93 -7.57 -17.65 12.72
CA THR A 93 -7.08 -19.00 12.99
C THR A 93 -6.16 -19.46 11.85
N PRO A 94 -5.41 -20.57 12.01
CA PRO A 94 -4.60 -21.12 10.93
C PRO A 94 -5.39 -21.55 9.68
N GLU A 95 -6.71 -21.71 9.79
CA GLU A 95 -7.58 -22.05 8.66
C GLU A 95 -7.79 -20.84 7.75
N ASN A 96 -8.01 -19.64 8.31
CA ASN A 96 -8.31 -18.42 7.54
C ASN A 96 -7.15 -17.43 7.40
N LEU A 97 -6.00 -17.68 8.08
CA LEU A 97 -4.77 -16.90 7.89
C LEU A 97 -3.58 -17.84 7.66
N LYS A 98 -2.85 -17.61 6.58
CA LYS A 98 -1.65 -18.37 6.22
C LYS A 98 -0.45 -17.45 6.05
N LEU A 99 0.68 -17.84 6.63
CA LEU A 99 1.93 -17.12 6.55
C LEU A 99 2.92 -17.91 5.69
N SER A 100 3.49 -17.26 4.68
CA SER A 100 4.48 -17.92 3.84
C SER A 100 5.75 -18.28 4.62
N LYS A 101 6.14 -19.54 4.54
CA LYS A 101 7.44 -20.00 5.06
C LYS A 101 8.63 -19.25 4.45
N ARG A 102 8.47 -18.60 3.27
CA ARG A 102 9.50 -17.82 2.57
C ARG A 102 9.48 -16.33 2.90
N ALA A 103 8.44 -15.83 3.56
CA ALA A 103 8.38 -14.43 3.97
C ALA A 103 9.53 -14.09 4.93
N THR A 104 10.02 -12.87 4.81
CA THR A 104 11.16 -12.40 5.63
C THR A 104 10.67 -11.93 6.99
N ILE A 105 11.39 -12.27 8.04
CA ILE A 105 11.12 -11.77 9.39
C ILE A 105 11.71 -10.37 9.53
N SER A 106 10.91 -9.41 9.98
CA SER A 106 11.41 -8.15 10.52
C SER A 106 11.95 -8.42 11.93
N MET A 107 13.27 -8.54 12.05
CA MET A 107 13.96 -8.83 13.30
C MET A 107 13.89 -7.62 14.26
N PRO A 108 14.02 -7.82 15.58
CA PRO A 108 13.88 -6.74 16.57
C PRO A 108 14.76 -5.50 16.28
N TRP A 109 15.97 -5.71 15.76
CA TRP A 109 16.89 -4.62 15.45
C TRP A 109 16.49 -3.76 14.26
N HIS A 110 15.65 -4.23 13.31
CA HIS A 110 15.30 -3.46 12.13
C HIS A 110 14.55 -2.17 12.48
N ARG A 111 13.61 -2.27 13.40
CA ARG A 111 12.87 -1.12 13.92
C ARG A 111 13.80 -0.16 14.67
N VAL A 112 14.66 -0.70 15.54
CA VAL A 112 15.63 0.11 16.30
C VAL A 112 16.54 0.89 15.35
N GLN A 113 17.06 0.25 14.29
CA GLN A 113 17.90 0.93 13.30
C GLN A 113 17.14 2.06 12.58
N ASP A 114 15.90 1.81 12.16
CA ASP A 114 15.09 2.80 11.46
C ASP A 114 14.81 4.02 12.35
N GLU A 115 14.47 3.79 13.64
CA GLU A 115 14.25 4.85 14.62
C GLU A 115 15.52 5.69 14.86
N LEU A 116 16.67 5.04 15.00
CA LEU A 116 17.96 5.71 15.27
C LEU A 116 18.44 6.51 14.06
N GLU A 117 18.36 5.94 12.88
CA GLU A 117 18.81 6.62 11.65
C GLU A 117 17.91 7.81 11.31
N GLU A 118 16.58 7.64 11.40
CA GLU A 118 15.65 8.75 11.15
C GLU A 118 15.87 9.88 12.16
N ALA A 119 16.10 9.56 13.45
CA ALA A 119 16.43 10.55 14.46
C ALA A 119 17.77 11.26 14.21
N ARG A 120 18.75 10.56 13.61
CA ARG A 120 20.03 11.17 13.19
C ARG A 120 19.79 12.13 12.03
N LEU A 121 19.07 11.69 11.01
CA LEU A 121 18.75 12.49 9.82
C LEU A 121 17.89 13.72 10.14
N GLU A 122 16.97 13.62 11.12
CA GLU A 122 16.18 14.77 11.59
C GLU A 122 17.06 15.89 12.13
N LYS A 123 18.16 15.56 12.83
CA LYS A 123 19.10 16.57 13.35
C LYS A 123 19.84 17.32 12.24
N ASP A 124 20.09 16.63 11.13
CA ASP A 124 20.78 17.19 9.96
C ASP A 124 19.82 17.83 8.95
N GLY A 125 18.51 17.82 9.21
CA GLY A 125 17.46 18.34 8.31
C GLY A 125 17.28 17.53 7.02
N SER A 126 17.74 16.28 6.98
CA SER A 126 17.73 15.38 5.82
C SER A 126 16.86 14.14 6.00
N ALA A 127 15.94 14.15 6.95
CA ALA A 127 15.02 13.05 7.22
C ALA A 127 14.11 12.73 6.03
N PHE A 128 13.93 11.43 5.74
CA PHE A 128 13.06 10.95 4.67
C PHE A 128 11.57 10.91 5.07
N GLY A 129 11.26 11.03 6.36
CA GLY A 129 9.92 10.80 6.89
C GLY A 129 9.58 9.31 6.96
N SER A 130 10.53 8.48 7.39
CA SER A 130 10.32 7.05 7.60
C SER A 130 9.13 6.77 8.52
N THR A 131 8.46 5.65 8.28
CA THR A 131 7.42 5.15 9.18
C THR A 131 7.97 4.60 10.49
N ARG A 132 9.29 4.50 10.64
CA ARG A 132 10.02 3.92 11.78
C ARG A 132 9.57 2.49 12.10
N ARG A 133 9.26 1.72 11.04
CA ARG A 133 8.82 0.32 11.13
C ARG A 133 9.89 -0.69 10.71
N GLY A 134 11.11 -0.22 10.41
CA GLY A 134 12.24 -1.06 10.05
C GLY A 134 12.17 -1.68 8.66
N ILE A 135 11.29 -1.20 7.78
CA ILE A 135 11.01 -1.82 6.48
C ILE A 135 12.24 -1.81 5.57
N ALA A 136 12.91 -0.67 5.44
CA ALA A 136 14.11 -0.53 4.61
C ALA A 136 15.23 -1.47 5.10
N TYR A 137 15.42 -1.56 6.41
CA TYR A 137 16.44 -2.42 7.02
C TYR A 137 16.13 -3.90 6.85
N ALA A 138 14.86 -4.30 6.99
CA ALA A 138 14.43 -5.69 6.78
C ALA A 138 14.62 -6.12 5.31
N TYR A 139 14.27 -5.27 4.34
CA TYR A 139 14.55 -5.53 2.93
C TYR A 139 16.05 -5.52 2.62
N SER A 140 16.83 -4.57 3.16
CA SER A 140 18.28 -4.55 3.02
C SER A 140 18.90 -5.88 3.51
N ASP A 141 18.55 -6.33 4.70
CA ASP A 141 19.08 -7.58 5.25
C ASP A 141 18.57 -8.83 4.49
N LYS A 142 17.37 -8.80 3.91
CA LYS A 142 16.89 -9.81 2.96
C LYS A 142 17.85 -9.96 1.78
N TYR A 143 18.22 -8.86 1.12
CA TYR A 143 19.13 -8.88 -0.03
C TYR A 143 20.57 -9.17 0.37
N ARG A 144 21.00 -8.72 1.54
CA ARG A 144 22.30 -9.08 2.16
C ARG A 144 22.32 -10.53 2.69
N LYS A 145 21.17 -11.22 2.74
CA LYS A 145 20.98 -12.59 3.25
C LYS A 145 21.34 -12.70 4.76
N LYS A 146 21.05 -11.63 5.52
CA LYS A 146 21.35 -11.48 6.95
C LYS A 146 20.09 -11.37 7.80
N THR A 147 19.05 -12.14 7.42
CA THR A 147 17.80 -12.26 8.19
C THR A 147 17.26 -13.69 8.14
N LEU A 148 16.24 -13.98 8.93
CA LEU A 148 15.50 -15.23 8.90
C LEU A 148 14.27 -15.11 8.00
N ARG A 149 13.84 -16.25 7.48
CA ARG A 149 12.50 -16.45 6.91
C ARG A 149 11.59 -17.10 7.96
N LEU A 150 10.30 -16.96 7.81
CA LEU A 150 9.34 -17.57 8.75
C LEU A 150 9.52 -19.09 8.89
N GLY A 151 9.83 -19.79 7.80
CA GLY A 151 10.13 -21.22 7.83
C GLY A 151 11.30 -21.60 8.73
N ASP A 152 12.28 -20.72 8.94
CA ASP A 152 13.42 -20.97 9.81
C ASP A 152 12.98 -21.12 11.29
N LEU A 153 11.85 -20.51 11.69
CA LEU A 153 11.28 -20.68 13.04
C LEU A 153 10.82 -22.11 13.33
N LEU A 154 10.53 -22.90 12.31
CA LEU A 154 10.13 -24.30 12.47
C LEU A 154 11.32 -25.23 12.73
N HIS A 155 12.55 -24.71 12.65
CA HIS A 155 13.82 -25.43 12.74
C HIS A 155 14.76 -24.88 13.81
N LEU A 156 14.23 -24.19 14.83
CA LEU A 156 15.03 -23.52 15.86
C LEU A 156 15.90 -24.47 16.70
N ASN A 157 15.57 -25.77 16.75
CA ASN A 157 16.35 -26.81 17.43
C ASN A 157 17.52 -27.31 16.59
N GLU A 158 17.69 -26.86 15.34
CA GLU A 158 18.74 -27.33 14.45
C GLU A 158 19.99 -26.44 14.54
N GLY A 159 21.17 -27.07 14.66
CA GLY A 159 22.43 -26.34 14.88
C GLY A 159 22.77 -25.31 13.81
N TYR A 160 22.35 -25.51 12.55
CA TYR A 160 22.60 -24.53 11.48
C TYR A 160 21.85 -23.21 11.69
N ILE A 161 20.68 -23.24 12.32
CA ILE A 161 19.92 -22.01 12.66
C ILE A 161 20.63 -21.25 13.77
N HIS A 162 21.14 -21.95 14.80
CA HIS A 162 21.93 -21.31 15.86
C HIS A 162 23.17 -20.61 15.32
N ASN A 163 23.94 -21.26 14.44
CA ASN A 163 25.10 -20.68 13.80
C ASN A 163 24.74 -19.42 12.99
N ARG A 164 23.62 -19.49 12.27
CA ARG A 164 23.11 -18.36 11.47
C ARG A 164 22.68 -17.19 12.35
N LEU A 165 21.97 -17.47 13.46
CA LEU A 165 21.57 -16.46 14.44
C LEU A 165 22.79 -15.75 15.05
N HIS A 166 23.85 -16.50 15.43
CA HIS A 166 25.10 -15.93 15.95
C HIS A 166 25.74 -14.98 14.92
N MET A 167 25.95 -15.44 13.69
CA MET A 167 26.56 -14.60 12.64
C MET A 167 25.76 -13.33 12.35
N MET A 168 24.45 -13.42 12.37
CA MET A 168 23.58 -12.26 12.13
C MET A 168 23.64 -11.27 13.30
N LEU A 169 23.57 -11.81 14.54
CA LEU A 169 23.62 -11.00 15.75
C LEU A 169 24.95 -10.27 15.90
N ASP A 170 26.08 -10.95 15.67
CA ASP A 170 27.43 -10.35 15.73
C ASP A 170 27.57 -9.21 14.74
N ALA A 171 27.14 -9.42 13.48
CA ALA A 171 27.17 -8.37 12.46
C ALA A 171 26.27 -7.18 12.84
N LYS A 172 25.10 -7.46 13.41
CA LYS A 172 24.16 -6.42 13.79
C LYS A 172 24.61 -5.64 15.02
N ASN A 173 25.16 -6.33 16.01
CA ASN A 173 25.73 -5.68 17.19
C ASN A 173 26.90 -4.77 16.82
N MET A 174 27.77 -5.16 15.84
CA MET A 174 28.81 -4.26 15.31
C MET A 174 28.21 -2.99 14.69
N GLU A 175 27.13 -3.11 13.89
CA GLU A 175 26.45 -1.95 13.30
C GLU A 175 25.82 -1.06 14.39
N LEU A 176 25.07 -1.64 15.34
CA LEU A 176 24.36 -0.90 16.39
C LEU A 176 25.32 -0.21 17.36
N SER A 177 26.36 -0.90 17.81
CA SER A 177 27.31 -0.34 18.75
C SER A 177 28.26 0.65 18.06
N GLY A 178 28.75 0.33 16.87
CA GLY A 178 29.70 1.18 16.15
C GLY A 178 29.10 2.46 15.57
N CYS A 179 27.92 2.37 14.99
CA CYS A 179 27.29 3.52 14.32
C CYS A 179 26.36 4.33 15.24
N TYR A 180 25.68 3.65 16.18
CA TYR A 180 24.63 4.28 16.97
C TYR A 180 24.87 4.24 18.48
N HIS A 181 26.02 3.70 18.94
CA HIS A 181 26.40 3.60 20.34
C HIS A 181 25.34 2.89 21.22
N GLN A 182 24.67 1.90 20.64
CA GLN A 182 23.67 1.09 21.34
C GLN A 182 24.34 -0.09 22.05
N GLU A 183 23.74 -0.50 23.17
CA GLU A 183 24.16 -1.72 23.85
C GLU A 183 23.88 -2.96 22.96
N PRO A 184 24.80 -3.92 22.90
CA PRO A 184 24.64 -5.11 22.10
C PRO A 184 23.49 -5.98 22.63
N MET A 185 22.69 -6.52 21.72
CA MET A 185 21.69 -7.53 22.06
C MET A 185 22.38 -8.86 22.38
N SER A 186 21.91 -9.54 23.42
CA SER A 186 22.45 -10.86 23.81
C SER A 186 21.84 -11.99 22.99
N TYR A 187 22.62 -13.04 22.73
CA TYR A 187 22.15 -14.22 22.02
C TYR A 187 20.97 -14.92 22.73
N PRO A 188 21.00 -15.14 24.07
CA PRO A 188 19.85 -15.73 24.77
C PRO A 188 18.56 -14.93 24.60
N ALA A 189 18.63 -13.59 24.60
CA ALA A 189 17.45 -12.75 24.39
C ALA A 189 16.89 -12.90 22.96
N LEU A 190 17.77 -12.95 21.95
CA LEU A 190 17.38 -13.18 20.57
C LEU A 190 16.75 -14.56 20.37
N LEU A 191 17.37 -15.61 20.93
CA LEU A 191 16.85 -16.98 20.83
C LEU A 191 15.47 -17.10 21.50
N SER A 192 15.32 -16.58 22.72
CA SER A 192 14.04 -16.56 23.42
C SER A 192 12.95 -15.81 22.64
N TRP A 193 13.33 -14.70 22.00
CA TRP A 193 12.41 -13.99 21.11
C TRP A 193 11.97 -14.90 19.94
N CYS A 194 12.88 -15.58 19.26
CA CYS A 194 12.57 -16.51 18.17
C CYS A 194 11.65 -17.65 18.64
N GLU A 195 11.92 -18.24 19.81
CA GLU A 195 11.12 -19.33 20.41
C GLU A 195 9.68 -18.85 20.70
N ASN A 196 9.51 -17.65 21.24
CA ASN A 196 8.19 -17.06 21.49
C ASN A 196 7.42 -16.84 20.18
N GLN A 197 8.10 -16.35 19.14
CA GLN A 197 7.46 -16.16 17.82
C GLN A 197 7.11 -17.52 17.18
N ALA A 198 7.96 -18.53 17.29
CA ALA A 198 7.68 -19.87 16.82
C ALA A 198 6.46 -20.48 17.53
N ALA A 199 6.37 -20.36 18.86
CA ALA A 199 5.23 -20.82 19.63
C ALA A 199 3.91 -20.16 19.20
N ALA A 200 3.95 -18.87 18.88
CA ALA A 200 2.76 -18.11 18.47
C ALA A 200 2.32 -18.42 17.02
N PHE A 201 3.25 -18.65 16.10
CA PHE A 201 2.96 -18.62 14.67
C PHE A 201 3.21 -19.92 13.91
N SER A 202 3.82 -20.96 14.50
CA SER A 202 4.15 -22.20 13.80
C SER A 202 2.96 -22.84 13.07
N ALA A 203 1.78 -22.80 13.67
CA ALA A 203 0.55 -23.34 13.08
C ALA A 203 0.07 -22.56 11.83
N TYR A 204 0.46 -21.30 11.68
CA TYR A 204 0.09 -20.45 10.55
C TYR A 204 1.07 -20.56 9.38
N ILE A 205 2.31 -21.03 9.65
CA ILE A 205 3.41 -21.07 8.66
C ILE A 205 3.24 -22.27 7.75
N CYS A 206 3.15 -22.04 6.44
CA CYS A 206 2.99 -23.10 5.44
C CYS A 206 3.64 -22.74 4.09
N ASP A 207 3.59 -23.66 3.12
CA ASP A 207 3.92 -23.39 1.73
C ASP A 207 2.74 -22.71 1.03
N THR A 208 2.66 -21.38 1.18
CA THR A 208 1.59 -20.59 0.56
C THR A 208 1.62 -20.64 -0.95
N GLY A 209 2.79 -20.81 -1.57
CA GLY A 209 2.91 -20.96 -3.02
C GLY A 209 2.27 -22.25 -3.53
N ALA A 210 2.44 -23.39 -2.83
CA ALA A 210 1.72 -24.63 -3.14
C ALA A 210 0.21 -24.43 -2.95
N PHE A 211 -0.21 -23.92 -1.81
CA PHE A 211 -1.61 -23.63 -1.51
C PHE A 211 -2.29 -22.77 -2.59
N LEU A 212 -1.64 -21.69 -3.05
CA LEU A 212 -2.19 -20.82 -4.06
C LEU A 212 -2.22 -21.46 -5.46
N ARG A 213 -1.23 -22.30 -5.83
CA ARG A 213 -1.26 -23.05 -7.09
C ARG A 213 -2.43 -24.03 -7.12
N ASP A 214 -2.64 -24.77 -6.04
CA ASP A 214 -3.77 -25.71 -5.91
C ASP A 214 -5.10 -24.95 -6.00
N ALA A 215 -5.25 -23.85 -5.28
CA ALA A 215 -6.45 -23.01 -5.32
C ALA A 215 -6.74 -22.47 -6.75
N LEU A 216 -5.71 -22.03 -7.49
CA LEU A 216 -5.88 -21.57 -8.86
C LEU A 216 -6.26 -22.71 -9.82
N ALA A 217 -5.71 -23.93 -9.61
CA ALA A 217 -6.09 -25.12 -10.35
C ALA A 217 -7.56 -25.51 -10.08
N ASP A 218 -8.04 -25.28 -8.87
CA ASP A 218 -9.44 -25.46 -8.46
C ASP A 218 -10.34 -24.26 -8.85
N HIS A 219 -9.87 -23.39 -9.74
CA HIS A 219 -10.60 -22.22 -10.25
C HIS A 219 -11.01 -21.20 -9.18
N LYS A 220 -10.35 -21.19 -8.03
CA LYS A 220 -10.59 -20.20 -6.97
C LYS A 220 -10.25 -18.77 -7.44
N LYS A 221 -10.99 -17.80 -6.88
CA LYS A 221 -10.77 -16.38 -7.10
C LYS A 221 -9.77 -15.85 -6.10
N VAL A 222 -8.58 -15.45 -6.58
CA VAL A 222 -7.48 -14.95 -5.76
C VAL A 222 -7.27 -13.46 -6.04
N LEU A 223 -7.33 -12.63 -4.99
CA LEU A 223 -7.00 -11.21 -5.05
C LEU A 223 -5.59 -10.97 -4.49
N LEU A 224 -4.79 -10.22 -5.21
CA LEU A 224 -3.49 -9.72 -4.77
C LEU A 224 -3.64 -8.28 -4.30
N GLU A 225 -3.43 -8.04 -3.01
CA GLU A 225 -3.55 -6.73 -2.37
C GLU A 225 -2.20 -6.04 -2.29
N ALA A 226 -2.00 -4.96 -3.07
CA ALA A 226 -0.82 -4.13 -3.02
C ALA A 226 -0.85 -3.12 -1.86
N GLN A 227 0.33 -2.69 -1.44
CA GLN A 227 0.52 -1.48 -0.62
C GLN A 227 1.03 -0.33 -1.48
N LEU A 228 0.76 0.91 -1.03
CA LEU A 228 1.24 2.13 -1.68
C LEU A 228 0.77 2.23 -3.14
N GLY A 229 1.55 2.90 -3.98
CA GLY A 229 1.25 3.09 -5.39
C GLY A 229 2.54 3.15 -6.22
N ALA A 230 2.41 3.25 -7.55
CA ALA A 230 3.53 3.19 -8.49
C ALA A 230 4.63 4.22 -8.19
N MET A 231 4.27 5.44 -7.74
CA MET A 231 5.26 6.48 -7.40
C MET A 231 6.11 6.15 -6.18
N ARG A 232 5.75 5.12 -5.42
CA ARG A 232 6.48 4.62 -4.25
C ARG A 232 7.17 3.27 -4.51
N ASP A 233 7.16 2.79 -5.75
CA ASP A 233 7.91 1.59 -6.14
C ASP A 233 9.41 1.81 -6.01
N ILE A 234 10.14 0.76 -5.62
CA ILE A 234 11.59 0.86 -5.39
C ILE A 234 12.37 1.18 -6.68
N ASP A 235 11.92 0.66 -7.83
CA ASP A 235 12.60 0.78 -9.11
C ASP A 235 11.97 1.84 -10.01
N TYR A 236 10.64 1.98 -9.97
CA TYR A 236 9.86 2.85 -10.87
C TYR A 236 9.32 4.11 -10.20
N GLY A 237 9.51 4.25 -8.89
CA GLY A 237 9.02 5.40 -8.12
C GLY A 237 9.98 6.58 -8.12
N ILE A 238 9.61 7.61 -7.35
CA ILE A 238 10.37 8.87 -7.20
C ILE A 238 11.56 8.68 -6.24
N PHE A 239 12.52 7.85 -6.60
CA PHE A 239 13.69 7.57 -5.78
C PHE A 239 14.44 8.85 -5.39
N PRO A 240 14.93 9.00 -4.13
CA PRO A 240 14.94 8.01 -3.04
C PRO A 240 13.68 8.00 -2.15
N TYR A 241 12.64 8.73 -2.48
CA TYR A 241 11.40 8.83 -1.69
C TYR A 241 10.43 7.69 -2.01
N THR A 242 10.93 6.46 -2.00
CA THR A 242 10.21 5.22 -2.33
C THR A 242 10.03 4.32 -1.11
N SER A 243 9.19 3.29 -1.23
CA SER A 243 9.24 2.13 -0.35
C SER A 243 10.41 1.24 -0.76
N SER A 244 10.84 0.34 0.12
CA SER A 244 11.89 -0.64 -0.21
C SER A 244 11.33 -1.92 -0.86
N SER A 245 10.11 -1.87 -1.37
CA SER A 245 9.44 -3.01 -2.00
C SER A 245 8.89 -2.66 -3.38
N SER A 246 8.70 -3.67 -4.22
CA SER A 246 8.03 -3.49 -5.51
C SER A 246 6.52 -3.40 -5.33
N THR A 247 5.94 -2.26 -5.72
CA THR A 247 4.50 -1.95 -5.59
C THR A 247 3.72 -2.20 -6.87
N ILE A 248 4.40 -2.60 -7.96
CA ILE A 248 3.77 -2.84 -9.24
C ILE A 248 3.11 -4.23 -9.32
N SER A 249 2.08 -4.33 -10.16
CA SER A 249 1.28 -5.54 -10.36
C SER A 249 2.11 -6.73 -10.82
N ALA A 250 3.10 -6.51 -11.69
CA ALA A 250 3.99 -7.55 -12.23
C ALA A 250 4.76 -8.32 -11.14
N TYR A 251 5.02 -7.70 -9.98
CA TYR A 251 5.63 -8.36 -8.83
C TYR A 251 4.61 -9.21 -8.05
N GLY A 252 3.32 -8.99 -8.24
CA GLY A 252 2.26 -9.67 -7.50
C GLY A 252 2.39 -11.19 -7.44
N PRO A 253 2.44 -11.89 -8.59
CA PRO A 253 2.62 -13.33 -8.60
C PRO A 253 3.95 -13.80 -7.96
N ILE A 254 5.03 -13.04 -8.13
CA ILE A 254 6.33 -13.33 -7.51
C ILE A 254 6.23 -13.22 -5.99
N GLY A 255 5.69 -12.10 -5.51
CA GLY A 255 5.53 -11.83 -4.09
C GLY A 255 4.49 -12.72 -3.40
N ALA A 256 3.53 -13.25 -4.14
CA ALA A 256 2.58 -14.24 -3.65
C ALA A 256 3.16 -15.68 -3.57
N GLY A 257 4.31 -15.94 -4.21
CA GLY A 257 4.95 -17.26 -4.24
C GLY A 257 4.47 -18.17 -5.39
N ILE A 258 3.89 -17.59 -6.41
CA ILE A 258 3.39 -18.25 -7.63
C ILE A 258 3.99 -17.60 -8.90
N PRO A 259 5.35 -17.54 -9.00
CA PRO A 259 6.00 -16.88 -10.13
C PRO A 259 5.54 -17.51 -11.45
N GLY A 260 5.23 -16.65 -12.43
CA GLY A 260 4.75 -17.09 -13.74
C GLY A 260 3.24 -17.32 -13.85
N ALA A 261 2.47 -17.23 -12.76
CA ALA A 261 1.01 -17.22 -12.85
C ALA A 261 0.54 -15.93 -13.55
N PRO A 262 -0.26 -16.03 -14.62
CA PRO A 262 -0.74 -14.85 -15.33
C PRO A 262 -1.80 -14.11 -14.47
N LEU A 263 -1.75 -12.80 -14.49
CA LEU A 263 -2.83 -11.96 -13.95
C LEU A 263 -4.00 -11.98 -14.94
N SER A 264 -5.19 -12.29 -14.45
CA SER A 264 -6.43 -12.19 -15.25
C SER A 264 -6.84 -10.73 -15.40
N HIS A 265 -6.73 -9.95 -14.32
CA HIS A 265 -7.03 -8.52 -14.30
C HIS A 265 -6.06 -7.77 -13.38
N VAL A 266 -5.85 -6.50 -13.70
CA VAL A 266 -5.15 -5.54 -12.85
C VAL A 266 -6.04 -4.34 -12.62
N VAL A 267 -6.54 -4.21 -11.40
CA VAL A 267 -7.34 -3.07 -10.96
C VAL A 267 -6.42 -1.97 -10.49
N GLY A 268 -6.36 -0.88 -11.25
CA GLY A 268 -5.67 0.34 -10.87
C GLY A 268 -6.57 1.26 -10.07
N VAL A 269 -6.20 1.57 -8.83
CA VAL A 269 -7.00 2.47 -7.99
C VAL A 269 -6.44 3.88 -8.07
N LEU A 270 -7.30 4.82 -8.46
CA LEU A 270 -7.06 6.26 -8.54
C LEU A 270 -7.93 6.98 -7.51
N LYS A 271 -7.48 8.13 -7.05
CA LYS A 271 -8.28 9.07 -6.28
C LYS A 271 -8.69 10.24 -7.17
N ALA A 272 -9.90 10.78 -7.00
CA ALA A 272 -10.37 11.92 -7.79
C ALA A 272 -9.55 13.21 -7.60
N TYR A 273 -8.58 13.22 -6.72
CA TYR A 273 -7.57 14.28 -6.52
C TYR A 273 -6.26 13.62 -6.05
N SER A 274 -5.17 14.37 -6.03
CA SER A 274 -3.87 13.80 -5.65
C SER A 274 -3.58 14.00 -4.17
N THR A 275 -3.00 12.96 -3.53
CA THR A 275 -2.47 13.04 -2.17
C THR A 275 -1.11 12.38 -2.09
N CYS A 276 -0.25 12.90 -1.21
CA CYS A 276 1.06 12.32 -0.96
C CYS A 276 1.35 12.31 0.54
N VAL A 277 1.82 11.18 1.04
CA VAL A 277 2.32 11.03 2.42
C VAL A 277 3.84 10.90 2.36
N GLY A 278 4.53 11.52 3.31
CA GLY A 278 5.99 11.52 3.39
C GLY A 278 6.65 12.62 2.54
N ALA A 279 7.96 12.60 2.54
CA ALA A 279 8.80 13.55 1.82
C ALA A 279 8.86 13.26 0.30
N GLY A 280 9.58 14.10 -0.41
CA GLY A 280 9.84 14.00 -1.84
C GLY A 280 8.99 14.93 -2.69
N PRO A 281 9.31 15.02 -3.98
CA PRO A 281 8.62 15.91 -4.91
C PRO A 281 7.16 15.50 -5.10
N PHE A 282 6.28 16.52 -5.12
CA PHE A 282 4.85 16.36 -5.34
C PHE A 282 4.34 17.58 -6.10
N THR A 283 4.40 17.51 -7.42
CA THR A 283 4.10 18.65 -8.31
C THR A 283 2.67 19.17 -8.11
N ALA A 284 1.72 18.29 -7.81
CA ALA A 284 0.33 18.65 -7.58
C ALA A 284 0.13 19.64 -6.41
N GLU A 285 1.00 19.63 -5.40
CA GLU A 285 0.92 20.54 -4.25
C GLU A 285 1.17 22.01 -4.64
N LYS A 286 1.90 22.24 -5.73
CA LYS A 286 2.24 23.59 -6.21
C LYS A 286 1.09 24.25 -6.98
N ALA A 287 0.06 23.47 -7.34
CA ALA A 287 -1.00 23.89 -8.24
C ALA A 287 -1.97 24.91 -7.64
N MET A 288 -2.20 24.87 -6.33
CA MET A 288 -3.29 25.59 -5.68
C MET A 288 -2.85 26.31 -4.41
N SER A 289 -3.65 27.31 -4.00
CA SER A 289 -3.43 28.05 -2.74
C SER A 289 -3.59 27.17 -1.51
N GLU A 290 -3.00 27.58 -0.39
CA GLU A 290 -3.16 26.86 0.87
C GLU A 290 -4.63 26.76 1.32
N SER A 291 -5.42 27.82 1.13
CA SER A 291 -6.85 27.80 1.46
C SER A 291 -7.62 26.74 0.68
N TRP A 292 -7.35 26.57 -0.61
CA TRP A 292 -7.96 25.52 -1.42
C TRP A 292 -7.55 24.13 -0.93
N LYS A 293 -6.27 23.96 -0.61
CA LYS A 293 -5.75 22.69 -0.07
C LYS A 293 -6.36 22.36 1.30
N ASP A 294 -6.57 23.36 2.16
CA ASP A 294 -7.21 23.16 3.47
C ASP A 294 -8.69 22.78 3.34
N ASP A 295 -9.41 23.37 2.38
CA ASP A 295 -10.78 23.00 2.08
C ASP A 295 -10.86 21.55 1.59
N LEU A 296 -9.96 21.14 0.70
CA LEU A 296 -9.87 19.77 0.22
C LEU A 296 -9.51 18.77 1.34
N ARG A 297 -8.54 19.13 2.21
CA ARG A 297 -8.17 18.31 3.38
C ARG A 297 -9.35 18.07 4.30
N ARG A 298 -10.13 19.13 4.59
CA ARG A 298 -11.33 19.03 5.43
C ARG A 298 -12.41 18.17 4.79
N ALA A 299 -12.73 18.41 3.52
CA ALA A 299 -13.72 17.64 2.79
C ALA A 299 -13.36 16.16 2.67
N GLY A 300 -12.10 15.87 2.37
CA GLY A 300 -11.60 14.50 2.18
C GLY A 300 -11.17 13.80 3.47
N ASN A 301 -11.18 14.49 4.62
CA ASN A 301 -10.59 14.01 5.87
C ASN A 301 -9.14 13.54 5.67
N GLU A 302 -8.34 14.36 4.96
CA GLU A 302 -6.97 14.02 4.57
C GLU A 302 -5.97 14.33 5.69
N TYR A 303 -6.06 13.53 6.76
CA TYR A 303 -5.18 13.56 7.93
C TYR A 303 -4.66 12.15 8.22
N GLY A 304 -3.43 12.07 8.73
CA GLY A 304 -2.83 10.80 9.11
C GLY A 304 -3.60 10.11 10.23
N ALA A 305 -4.01 8.87 10.03
CA ALA A 305 -4.85 8.14 10.98
C ALA A 305 -4.22 7.99 12.38
N ALA A 306 -2.89 7.88 12.45
CA ALA A 306 -2.16 7.71 13.71
C ALA A 306 -1.67 9.03 14.32
N THR A 307 -1.34 10.02 13.48
CA THR A 307 -0.66 11.26 13.94
C THR A 307 -1.52 12.50 13.84
N GLY A 308 -2.66 12.45 13.14
CA GLY A 308 -3.47 13.63 12.83
C GLY A 308 -2.77 14.63 11.87
N ARG A 309 -1.56 14.34 11.39
CA ARG A 309 -0.80 15.24 10.51
C ARG A 309 -1.54 15.45 9.18
N PRO A 310 -1.71 16.71 8.71
CA PRO A 310 -2.33 16.98 7.42
C PRO A 310 -1.52 16.36 6.30
N ARG A 311 -2.23 15.71 5.37
CA ARG A 311 -1.62 15.17 4.15
C ARG A 311 -1.35 16.29 3.16
N ARG A 312 -0.34 16.09 2.34
CA ARG A 312 -0.10 16.91 1.16
C ARG A 312 -1.17 16.58 0.12
N VAL A 313 -1.81 17.58 -0.44
CA VAL A 313 -2.93 17.43 -1.39
C VAL A 313 -2.78 18.37 -2.59
N GLY A 314 -3.37 18.00 -3.71
CA GLY A 314 -3.43 18.80 -4.91
C GLY A 314 -4.51 18.30 -5.87
N PRO A 315 -4.71 18.97 -7.02
CA PRO A 315 -5.61 18.54 -8.07
C PRO A 315 -5.29 17.13 -8.56
N PHE A 316 -6.23 16.53 -9.29
CA PHE A 316 -5.93 15.30 -10.03
C PHE A 316 -4.77 15.52 -10.99
N ASP A 317 -3.77 14.67 -10.94
CA ASP A 317 -2.55 14.75 -11.75
C ASP A 317 -2.60 13.70 -12.85
N ALA A 318 -2.97 14.12 -14.06
CA ALA A 318 -3.10 13.22 -15.19
C ALA A 318 -1.73 12.73 -15.71
N VAL A 319 -0.67 13.54 -15.54
CA VAL A 319 0.69 13.17 -15.99
C VAL A 319 1.23 12.00 -15.17
N ALA A 320 1.23 12.17 -13.84
CA ALA A 320 1.64 11.12 -12.92
C ALA A 320 0.74 9.88 -13.01
N SER A 321 -0.58 10.08 -13.20
CA SER A 321 -1.53 8.96 -13.29
C SER A 321 -1.35 8.13 -14.55
N ARG A 322 -1.05 8.72 -15.71
CA ARG A 322 -0.71 7.98 -16.93
C ARG A 322 0.51 7.09 -16.73
N TYR A 323 1.57 7.64 -16.16
CA TYR A 323 2.77 6.87 -15.85
C TYR A 323 2.47 5.71 -14.90
N GLY A 324 1.74 5.96 -13.83
CA GLY A 324 1.37 4.91 -12.89
C GLY A 324 0.50 3.81 -13.52
N LEU A 325 -0.43 4.16 -14.42
CA LEU A 325 -1.21 3.18 -15.17
C LEU A 325 -0.33 2.30 -16.07
N GLN A 326 0.66 2.89 -16.73
CA GLN A 326 1.63 2.15 -17.54
C GLN A 326 2.47 1.20 -16.69
N CYS A 327 3.00 1.66 -15.55
CA CYS A 327 3.77 0.82 -14.62
C CYS A 327 2.94 -0.36 -14.09
N GLN A 328 1.66 -0.12 -13.80
CA GLN A 328 0.76 -1.15 -13.29
C GLN A 328 0.19 -2.06 -14.36
N ASN A 329 0.24 -1.66 -15.64
CA ASN A 329 -0.47 -2.35 -16.73
C ASN A 329 -1.94 -2.62 -16.38
N ALA A 330 -2.62 -1.59 -15.83
CA ALA A 330 -4.00 -1.73 -15.34
C ALA A 330 -4.99 -1.80 -16.51
N ASP A 331 -5.87 -2.80 -16.49
CA ASP A 331 -6.95 -3.00 -17.46
C ASP A 331 -8.34 -2.65 -16.90
N ARG A 332 -8.43 -2.44 -15.59
CA ARG A 332 -9.63 -1.98 -14.88
C ARG A 332 -9.26 -0.82 -13.97
N ILE A 333 -10.09 0.23 -13.97
CA ILE A 333 -9.81 1.43 -13.18
C ILE A 333 -10.92 1.71 -12.19
N ALA A 334 -10.52 1.91 -10.93
CA ALA A 334 -11.38 2.35 -9.85
C ALA A 334 -11.04 3.79 -9.45
N LEU A 335 -11.98 4.71 -9.61
CA LEU A 335 -11.89 6.10 -9.15
C LEU A 335 -12.56 6.24 -7.78
N THR A 336 -11.80 6.64 -6.78
CA THR A 336 -12.29 6.79 -5.42
C THR A 336 -12.46 8.26 -5.02
N LYS A 337 -13.28 8.50 -3.98
CA LYS A 337 -13.46 9.82 -3.35
C LYS A 337 -13.93 10.93 -4.30
N LEU A 338 -14.77 10.61 -5.26
CA LEU A 338 -15.39 11.62 -6.14
C LEU A 338 -16.30 12.56 -5.33
N ASP A 339 -16.99 12.05 -4.33
CA ASP A 339 -17.84 12.79 -3.38
C ASP A 339 -17.14 13.96 -2.68
N VAL A 340 -15.84 13.85 -2.45
CA VAL A 340 -15.04 14.90 -1.79
C VAL A 340 -15.04 16.22 -2.57
N LEU A 341 -15.19 16.14 -3.89
CA LEU A 341 -15.22 17.31 -4.76
C LEU A 341 -16.62 17.95 -4.89
N SER A 342 -17.64 17.38 -4.26
CA SER A 342 -19.06 17.75 -4.42
C SER A 342 -19.39 19.22 -4.12
N SER A 343 -18.65 19.86 -3.21
CA SER A 343 -18.88 21.27 -2.86
C SER A 343 -18.14 22.27 -3.75
N MET A 344 -17.23 21.81 -4.60
CA MET A 344 -16.39 22.68 -5.40
C MET A 344 -17.18 23.31 -6.56
N LYS A 345 -16.96 24.61 -6.79
CA LYS A 345 -17.52 25.33 -7.94
C LYS A 345 -16.70 25.08 -9.20
N GLU A 346 -15.40 24.99 -9.04
CA GLU A 346 -14.42 24.78 -10.10
C GLU A 346 -13.43 23.71 -9.63
N ILE A 347 -13.14 22.75 -10.50
CA ILE A 347 -12.25 21.64 -10.19
C ILE A 347 -11.05 21.68 -11.11
N PRO A 348 -9.85 21.96 -10.58
CA PRO A 348 -8.61 21.96 -11.36
C PRO A 348 -8.15 20.52 -11.65
N ILE A 349 -7.56 20.32 -12.83
CA ILE A 349 -6.90 19.08 -13.28
C ILE A 349 -5.54 19.45 -13.84
N ILE A 350 -4.49 18.78 -13.42
CA ILE A 350 -3.15 18.92 -14.00
C ILE A 350 -3.08 18.08 -15.27
N THR A 351 -2.85 18.73 -16.40
CA THR A 351 -2.83 18.11 -17.73
C THR A 351 -1.42 17.92 -18.27
N GLU A 352 -0.52 18.80 -17.90
CA GLU A 352 0.89 18.81 -18.31
C GLU A 352 1.75 19.40 -17.17
N TYR A 353 3.08 19.23 -17.28
CA TYR A 353 4.04 19.99 -16.48
C TYR A 353 4.77 20.99 -17.39
N LEU A 354 5.25 22.06 -16.78
CA LEU A 354 6.11 23.05 -17.43
C LEU A 354 7.49 23.01 -16.74
N GLN A 355 8.54 22.79 -17.54
CA GLN A 355 9.94 22.91 -17.12
C GLN A 355 10.59 24.02 -17.95
N HIS A 356 10.86 25.17 -17.34
CA HIS A 356 11.23 26.40 -18.05
C HIS A 356 10.16 26.79 -19.09
N THR A 357 10.41 26.54 -20.38
CA THR A 357 9.47 26.81 -21.50
C THR A 357 8.97 25.54 -22.18
N LYS A 358 9.40 24.37 -21.72
CA LYS A 358 9.05 23.07 -22.32
C LYS A 358 7.84 22.47 -21.61
N HIS A 359 6.81 22.16 -22.37
CA HIS A 359 5.67 21.38 -21.91
C HIS A 359 6.03 19.90 -21.87
N ILE A 360 5.75 19.24 -20.72
CA ILE A 360 6.05 17.84 -20.44
C ILE A 360 4.74 17.12 -20.22
N LYS A 361 4.49 16.10 -21.02
CA LYS A 361 3.28 15.25 -20.94
C LYS A 361 3.58 13.88 -20.31
N ASP A 362 4.82 13.45 -20.35
CA ASP A 362 5.26 12.18 -19.84
C ASP A 362 5.99 12.39 -18.49
N PHE A 363 5.65 11.56 -17.53
CA PHE A 363 6.28 11.59 -16.21
C PHE A 363 7.61 10.82 -16.26
N ASP A 364 8.69 11.45 -15.84
CA ASP A 364 9.97 10.80 -15.63
C ASP A 364 10.39 10.94 -14.16
N PRO A 365 10.40 9.85 -13.37
CA PRO A 365 10.79 9.90 -11.96
C PRO A 365 12.27 10.21 -11.76
N THR A 366 13.10 10.17 -12.81
CA THR A 366 14.54 10.47 -12.77
C THR A 366 14.83 11.96 -13.01
N ASP A 367 13.86 12.71 -13.49
CA ASP A 367 13.98 14.16 -13.69
C ASP A 367 13.98 14.93 -12.37
N ASN A 368 14.55 16.14 -12.40
CA ASN A 368 14.44 17.06 -11.27
C ASN A 368 13.01 17.64 -11.17
N MET A 369 12.16 16.93 -10.43
CA MET A 369 10.75 17.28 -10.25
C MET A 369 10.53 18.58 -9.45
N ASP A 370 11.53 19.06 -8.71
CA ASP A 370 11.42 20.30 -7.94
C ASP A 370 11.26 21.52 -8.85
N ASN A 371 11.76 21.44 -10.08
CA ASN A 371 11.68 22.48 -11.08
C ASN A 371 10.42 22.40 -11.97
N LEU A 372 9.58 21.37 -11.79
CA LEU A 372 8.34 21.23 -12.54
C LEU A 372 7.23 22.10 -11.95
N LEU A 373 6.52 22.80 -12.83
CA LEU A 373 5.32 23.56 -12.51
C LEU A 373 4.10 22.87 -13.14
N PRO A 374 2.97 22.77 -12.43
CA PRO A 374 1.75 22.18 -12.98
C PRO A 374 1.08 23.14 -13.98
N VAL A 375 0.65 22.63 -15.12
CA VAL A 375 -0.27 23.28 -16.05
C VAL A 375 -1.68 22.74 -15.77
N ILE A 376 -2.63 23.64 -15.54
CA ILE A 376 -3.94 23.32 -15.00
C ILE A 376 -5.04 23.67 -16.00
N ASP A 377 -5.94 22.73 -16.27
CA ASP A 377 -7.25 22.97 -16.84
C ASP A 377 -8.30 22.99 -15.73
N ILE A 378 -9.32 23.83 -15.89
CA ILE A 378 -10.40 23.97 -14.92
C ILE A 378 -11.69 23.45 -15.55
N VAL A 379 -12.36 22.53 -14.85
CA VAL A 379 -13.69 22.06 -15.23
C VAL A 379 -14.73 22.53 -14.21
N PRO A 380 -15.99 22.76 -14.61
CA PRO A 380 -17.04 23.16 -13.68
C PRO A 380 -17.34 22.04 -12.68
N GLY A 381 -17.49 22.40 -11.42
CA GLY A 381 -17.94 21.50 -10.37
C GLY A 381 -19.46 21.32 -10.41
N TRP A 382 -19.95 20.31 -9.69
CA TRP A 382 -21.38 19.96 -9.70
C TRP A 382 -22.15 20.49 -8.49
N GLN A 383 -21.50 20.89 -7.43
CA GLN A 383 -22.07 21.51 -6.22
C GLN A 383 -23.33 20.79 -5.67
N GLN A 384 -23.32 19.46 -5.72
CA GLN A 384 -24.40 18.60 -5.28
C GLN A 384 -23.83 17.36 -4.57
N ASP A 385 -24.54 16.89 -3.55
CA ASP A 385 -24.22 15.61 -2.93
C ASP A 385 -24.53 14.45 -3.91
N ILE A 386 -23.54 13.61 -4.17
CA ILE A 386 -23.64 12.45 -5.05
C ILE A 386 -23.63 11.12 -4.29
N SER A 387 -23.59 11.15 -2.96
CA SER A 387 -23.49 9.95 -2.12
C SER A 387 -24.71 9.00 -2.25
N HIS A 388 -25.81 9.52 -2.73
CA HIS A 388 -27.05 8.76 -2.99
C HIS A 388 -27.10 8.13 -4.39
N CYS A 389 -26.26 8.53 -5.33
CA CYS A 389 -26.24 7.97 -6.69
C CYS A 389 -25.85 6.48 -6.65
N ARG A 390 -26.54 5.67 -7.45
CA ARG A 390 -26.32 4.21 -7.56
C ARG A 390 -26.10 3.75 -9.01
N SER A 391 -26.27 4.65 -9.97
CA SER A 391 -25.96 4.43 -11.39
C SER A 391 -25.20 5.63 -11.95
N TYR A 392 -24.46 5.42 -13.04
CA TYR A 392 -23.73 6.48 -13.72
C TYR A 392 -24.66 7.58 -14.23
N ASP A 393 -25.87 7.20 -14.65
CA ASP A 393 -26.88 8.13 -15.20
C ASP A 393 -27.42 9.11 -14.16
N GLU A 394 -27.44 8.73 -12.89
CA GLU A 394 -27.85 9.60 -11.77
C GLU A 394 -26.84 10.68 -11.39
N LEU A 395 -25.61 10.58 -11.88
CA LEU A 395 -24.59 11.61 -11.63
C LEU A 395 -24.96 12.94 -12.31
N PRO A 396 -24.70 14.09 -11.65
CA PRO A 396 -24.79 15.38 -12.29
C PRO A 396 -23.92 15.47 -13.55
N ASP A 397 -24.37 16.22 -14.57
CA ASP A 397 -23.65 16.34 -15.85
C ASP A 397 -22.19 16.83 -15.68
N ASN A 398 -21.93 17.74 -14.75
CA ASN A 398 -20.58 18.19 -14.47
C ASN A 398 -19.72 17.10 -13.82
N ALA A 399 -20.29 16.21 -13.02
CA ALA A 399 -19.56 15.05 -12.46
C ALA A 399 -19.21 14.04 -13.57
N LYS A 400 -20.15 13.76 -14.47
CA LYS A 400 -19.89 12.95 -15.68
C LYS A 400 -18.78 13.56 -16.53
N ARG A 401 -18.88 14.88 -16.79
CA ARG A 401 -17.85 15.61 -17.54
C ARG A 401 -16.47 15.56 -16.91
N TYR A 402 -16.39 15.61 -15.58
CA TYR A 402 -15.13 15.44 -14.85
C TYR A 402 -14.52 14.06 -15.08
N ILE A 403 -15.34 13.00 -14.95
CA ILE A 403 -14.92 11.61 -15.20
C ILE A 403 -14.45 11.44 -16.64
N GLU A 404 -15.24 11.87 -17.62
CA GLU A 404 -14.93 11.80 -19.05
C GLU A 404 -13.66 12.58 -19.41
N THR A 405 -13.41 13.71 -18.73
CA THR A 405 -12.17 14.47 -18.90
C THR A 405 -10.96 13.67 -18.41
N ILE A 406 -11.08 13.03 -17.25
CA ILE A 406 -10.02 12.15 -16.73
C ILE A 406 -9.80 10.96 -17.68
N GLU A 407 -10.85 10.27 -18.11
CA GLU A 407 -10.77 9.14 -19.05
C GLU A 407 -10.03 9.54 -20.33
N LYS A 408 -10.38 10.69 -20.90
CA LYS A 408 -9.72 11.23 -22.10
C LYS A 408 -8.24 11.53 -21.86
N LEU A 409 -7.90 12.12 -20.73
CA LEU A 409 -6.51 12.44 -20.36
C LEU A 409 -5.67 11.18 -20.09
N LEU A 410 -6.28 10.15 -19.54
CA LEU A 410 -5.60 8.89 -19.23
C LEU A 410 -5.55 7.93 -20.42
N GLY A 411 -6.49 8.05 -21.38
CA GLY A 411 -6.69 7.08 -22.46
C GLY A 411 -7.29 5.75 -22.00
N HIS A 412 -7.98 5.75 -20.85
CA HIS A 412 -8.57 4.57 -20.23
C HIS A 412 -9.97 4.88 -19.69
N GLU A 413 -10.88 3.93 -19.77
CA GLU A 413 -12.21 4.04 -19.15
C GLU A 413 -12.12 3.77 -17.64
N ILE A 414 -13.03 4.39 -16.88
CA ILE A 414 -13.18 4.19 -15.44
C ILE A 414 -14.43 3.34 -15.23
N GLN A 415 -14.25 2.13 -14.70
CA GLN A 415 -15.34 1.16 -14.53
C GLN A 415 -15.99 1.21 -13.15
N PHE A 416 -15.22 1.61 -12.12
CA PHE A 416 -15.72 1.70 -10.75
C PHE A 416 -15.55 3.13 -10.23
N ILE A 417 -16.60 3.70 -9.64
CA ILE A 417 -16.61 5.07 -9.12
C ILE A 417 -17.19 5.09 -7.71
N SER A 418 -16.39 5.48 -6.73
CA SER A 418 -16.84 5.66 -5.36
C SER A 418 -17.42 7.06 -5.16
N VAL A 419 -18.65 7.11 -4.68
CA VAL A 419 -19.45 8.34 -4.48
C VAL A 419 -19.71 8.67 -3.00
N GLY A 420 -19.04 7.99 -2.08
CA GLY A 420 -19.16 8.23 -0.64
C GLY A 420 -18.28 7.25 0.16
N ALA A 421 -18.32 7.32 1.48
CA ALA A 421 -17.45 6.53 2.36
C ALA A 421 -18.00 5.13 2.68
N GLU A 422 -19.32 4.92 2.62
CA GLU A 422 -19.97 3.67 2.98
C GLU A 422 -19.81 2.60 1.90
N ARG A 423 -19.84 1.33 2.30
CA ARG A 423 -19.60 0.16 1.44
C ARG A 423 -20.47 0.16 0.18
N ASN A 424 -21.75 0.57 0.27
CA ASN A 424 -22.71 0.62 -0.83
C ASN A 424 -22.70 1.93 -1.64
N GLN A 425 -21.82 2.89 -1.34
CA GLN A 425 -21.74 4.19 -2.01
C GLN A 425 -20.75 4.15 -3.18
N TYR A 426 -21.06 3.34 -4.16
CA TYR A 426 -20.32 3.26 -5.43
C TYR A 426 -21.28 2.98 -6.58
N LEU A 427 -20.79 3.18 -7.77
CA LEU A 427 -21.46 2.83 -9.02
C LEU A 427 -20.43 2.24 -10.01
N THR A 428 -20.94 1.47 -10.96
CA THR A 428 -20.13 0.88 -12.02
C THR A 428 -20.55 1.41 -13.38
N LYS A 429 -19.59 1.50 -14.31
CA LYS A 429 -19.77 1.91 -15.69
C LYS A 429 -19.18 0.81 -16.57
N GLY A 430 -20.02 0.16 -17.37
CA GLY A 430 -19.59 -0.98 -18.18
C GLY A 430 -19.29 -2.24 -17.38
N GLU A 431 -18.46 -3.11 -17.96
CA GLU A 431 -18.02 -4.37 -17.34
C GLU A 431 -16.95 -4.09 -16.29
N TRP A 432 -17.21 -4.50 -15.03
CA TRP A 432 -16.27 -4.31 -13.94
C TRP A 432 -15.40 -5.57 -13.71
N LEU A 433 -15.88 -6.59 -13.03
CA LEU A 433 -15.19 -7.88 -12.73
C LEU A 433 -16.21 -9.01 -12.56
#